data_cc03e3b1dee57a6caf13b3db9dc7680f
#
_entry.id   cc03e3b1dee57a6caf13b3db9dc7680f
#
_cell.length_a   1.000
_cell.length_b   1.000
_cell.length_c   1.000
_cell.angle_alpha   90.00
_cell.angle_beta   90.00
_cell.angle_gamma   90.00
#
_symmetry.space_group_name_H-M   'P 1'
#
loop_
_entity.id
_entity.type
_entity.pdbx_description
1 polymer ?
#
loop_
_entity_poly.entity_id
_entity_poly.type
_entity_poly.pdbx_seq_one_letter_code
_entity_poly.pdbx_strand_id
1 'polypeptide(L)'
;RVAQIASGGRKSLAQSIFQVGGNGGSAIGPLLAALIIIPYGQHAVGWFSIAALLASAILVRVGYWYKLTLSQSGMSHRAQQTTSCNLSKKAIRNALIILVIMLFSKYFFISCMTSYFTFFLIEKFGITVQQSQLCLFAFLAALAIGTLLGGFLGDRYGRKYVILFSILGAAPFTLV
;
A
#
# COMPACT_ATOMS: atom_id res chain seq x y z
N ARG A 1 -10.95 -8.86 -0.74
CA ARG A 1 -12.33 -9.36 -0.54
C ARG A 1 -12.87 -8.99 0.84
N VAL A 2 -12.13 -9.24 1.96
CA VAL A 2 -12.57 -8.88 3.33
C VAL A 2 -12.92 -7.39 3.42
N ALA A 3 -12.02 -6.50 3.00
CA ALA A 3 -12.24 -5.06 2.99
C ALA A 3 -13.44 -4.63 2.12
N GLN A 4 -13.70 -5.34 1.02
CA GLN A 4 -14.82 -5.05 0.13
C GLN A 4 -16.18 -5.48 0.72
N ILE A 5 -16.21 -6.54 1.51
CA ILE A 5 -17.43 -6.99 2.21
C ILE A 5 -17.78 -6.02 3.34
N ALA A 6 -16.78 -5.53 4.07
CA ALA A 6 -16.96 -4.58 5.15
C ALA A 6 -17.26 -3.13 4.68
N SER A 7 -17.20 -2.85 3.38
CA SER A 7 -17.19 -1.48 2.83
C SER A 7 -18.56 -0.80 2.69
N GLY A 8 -19.66 -1.52 2.89
CA GLY A 8 -21.01 -0.92 2.76
C GLY A 8 -21.28 -0.20 1.43
N GLY A 9 -20.60 -0.60 0.32
CA GLY A 9 -20.75 0.00 -1.01
C GLY A 9 -19.58 0.90 -1.47
N ARG A 10 -18.76 1.41 -0.57
CA ARG A 10 -17.59 2.28 -0.90
C ARG A 10 -16.31 1.45 -1.13
N LYS A 11 -16.30 0.71 -2.23
CA LYS A 11 -15.25 -0.28 -2.55
C LYS A 11 -13.86 0.33 -2.70
N SER A 12 -13.75 1.55 -3.22
CA SER A 12 -12.48 2.24 -3.43
C SER A 12 -11.86 2.67 -2.11
N LEU A 13 -12.66 3.27 -1.25
CA LEU A 13 -12.23 3.73 0.07
C LEU A 13 -11.79 2.55 0.96
N ALA A 14 -12.52 1.44 0.95
CA ALA A 14 -12.11 0.25 1.70
C ALA A 14 -10.79 -0.36 1.19
N GLN A 15 -10.57 -0.35 -0.11
CA GLN A 15 -9.32 -0.80 -0.71
C GLN A 15 -8.15 0.14 -0.37
N SER A 16 -8.38 1.46 -0.37
CA SER A 16 -7.34 2.42 0.00
C SER A 16 -6.98 2.35 1.48
N ILE A 17 -7.95 2.19 2.38
CA ILE A 17 -7.68 1.97 3.82
C ILE A 17 -6.81 0.73 4.03
N PHE A 18 -7.14 -0.38 3.35
CA PHE A 18 -6.34 -1.59 3.42
C PHE A 18 -4.90 -1.35 2.93
N GLN A 19 -4.73 -0.63 1.84
CA GLN A 19 -3.42 -0.33 1.27
C GLN A 19 -2.62 0.67 2.13
N VAL A 20 -3.30 1.62 2.78
CA VAL A 20 -2.69 2.54 3.75
C VAL A 20 -2.14 1.78 4.96
N GLY A 21 -2.83 0.73 5.42
CA GLY A 21 -2.31 -0.15 6.47
C GLY A 21 -0.97 -0.78 6.09
N GLY A 22 -0.84 -1.30 4.85
CA GLY A 22 0.41 -1.84 4.33
C GLY A 22 1.50 -0.78 4.18
N ASN A 23 1.19 0.33 3.54
CA ASN A 23 2.14 1.44 3.33
C ASN A 23 2.54 2.10 4.66
N GLY A 24 1.59 2.27 5.59
CA GLY A 24 1.85 2.79 6.93
C GLY A 24 2.78 1.89 7.73
N GLY A 25 2.57 0.57 7.67
CA GLY A 25 3.48 -0.41 8.27
C GLY A 25 4.90 -0.31 7.71
N SER A 26 5.02 -0.16 6.39
CA SER A 26 6.31 0.04 5.73
C SER A 26 6.99 1.36 6.11
N ALA A 27 6.21 2.42 6.37
CA ALA A 27 6.73 3.70 6.83
C ALA A 27 7.19 3.65 8.29
N ILE A 28 6.46 2.97 9.16
CA ILE A 28 6.80 2.83 10.58
C ILE A 28 8.13 2.09 10.77
N GLY A 29 8.50 1.16 9.87
CA GLY A 29 9.75 0.40 9.93
C GLY A 29 11.00 1.29 10.08
N PRO A 30 11.29 2.18 9.14
CA PRO A 30 12.41 3.12 9.23
C PRO A 30 12.35 4.06 10.45
N LEU A 31 11.14 4.48 10.84
CA LEU A 31 10.96 5.30 12.05
C LEU A 31 11.39 4.55 13.31
N LEU A 32 10.95 3.31 13.47
CA LEU A 32 11.34 2.46 14.59
C LEU A 32 12.83 2.13 14.56
N ALA A 33 13.39 1.93 13.37
CA ALA A 33 14.84 1.76 13.22
C ALA A 33 15.60 2.99 13.71
N ALA A 34 15.17 4.20 13.32
CA ALA A 34 15.81 5.45 13.73
C ALA A 34 15.70 5.72 15.23
N LEU A 35 14.57 5.42 15.86
CA LEU A 35 14.29 5.77 17.25
C LEU A 35 14.68 4.70 18.25
N ILE A 36 14.67 3.43 17.85
CA ILE A 36 14.87 2.31 18.79
C ILE A 36 16.14 1.53 18.45
N ILE A 37 16.32 1.10 17.20
CA ILE A 37 17.41 0.20 16.85
C ILE A 37 18.77 0.92 16.90
N ILE A 38 18.84 2.15 16.37
CA ILE A 38 20.10 2.90 16.34
C ILE A 38 20.61 3.24 17.75
N PRO A 39 19.79 3.80 18.68
CA PRO A 39 20.27 4.11 20.02
C PRO A 39 20.41 2.91 20.96
N TYR A 40 19.55 1.89 20.86
CA TYR A 40 19.53 0.75 21.80
C TYR A 40 20.23 -0.52 21.27
N GLY A 41 20.70 -0.49 20.01
CA GLY A 41 21.40 -1.60 19.39
C GLY A 41 20.50 -2.75 18.92
N GLN A 42 21.14 -3.81 18.38
CA GLN A 42 20.43 -4.92 17.72
C GLN A 42 19.53 -5.73 18.65
N HIS A 43 19.79 -5.74 19.95
CA HIS A 43 18.96 -6.48 20.92
C HIS A 43 17.52 -5.95 20.98
N ALA A 44 17.30 -4.68 20.67
CA ALA A 44 15.98 -4.09 20.63
C ALA A 44 15.08 -4.69 19.53
N VAL A 45 15.66 -5.33 18.51
CA VAL A 45 14.92 -6.02 17.45
C VAL A 45 14.08 -7.19 18.01
N GLY A 46 14.55 -7.83 19.08
CA GLY A 46 13.82 -8.93 19.73
C GLY A 46 12.42 -8.52 20.21
N TRP A 47 12.23 -7.26 20.64
CA TRP A 47 10.92 -6.76 21.07
C TRP A 47 9.89 -6.73 19.95
N PHE A 48 10.33 -6.58 18.69
CA PHE A 48 9.43 -6.62 17.54
C PHE A 48 8.84 -8.01 17.28
N SER A 49 9.46 -9.08 17.80
CA SER A 49 8.87 -10.42 17.74
C SER A 49 7.54 -10.50 18.46
N ILE A 50 7.39 -9.77 19.57
CA ILE A 50 6.12 -9.71 20.33
C ILE A 50 5.04 -9.03 19.47
N ALA A 51 5.38 -7.92 18.79
CA ALA A 51 4.46 -7.24 17.88
C ALA A 51 4.05 -8.14 16.71
N ALA A 52 4.99 -8.93 16.17
CA ALA A 52 4.69 -9.90 15.10
C ALA A 52 3.74 -11.02 15.58
N LEU A 53 3.90 -11.52 16.80
CA LEU A 53 3.00 -12.51 17.39
C LEU A 53 1.60 -11.94 17.60
N LEU A 54 1.49 -10.69 18.09
CA LEU A 54 0.21 -10.00 18.24
C LEU A 54 -0.48 -9.79 16.87
N ALA A 55 0.27 -9.36 15.85
CA ALA A 55 -0.25 -9.21 14.49
C ALA A 55 -0.75 -10.56 13.93
N SER A 56 -0.01 -11.65 14.14
CA SER A 56 -0.43 -13.01 13.76
C SER A 56 -1.73 -13.41 14.45
N ALA A 57 -1.85 -13.19 15.76
CA ALA A 57 -3.05 -13.51 16.52
C ALA A 57 -4.28 -12.74 16.02
N ILE A 58 -4.11 -11.44 15.72
CA ILE A 58 -5.17 -10.60 15.13
C ILE A 58 -5.59 -11.13 13.76
N LEU A 59 -4.63 -11.49 12.89
CA LEU A 59 -4.92 -12.05 11.57
C LEU A 59 -5.67 -13.38 11.65
N VAL A 60 -5.30 -14.26 12.56
CA VAL A 60 -6.02 -15.52 12.79
C VAL A 60 -7.46 -15.23 13.23
N ARG A 61 -7.66 -14.29 14.15
CA ARG A 61 -8.99 -13.92 14.62
C ARG A 61 -9.86 -13.31 13.51
N VAL A 62 -9.29 -12.45 12.68
CA VAL A 62 -9.96 -11.88 11.49
C VAL A 62 -10.30 -12.99 10.48
N GLY A 63 -9.41 -13.97 10.29
CA GLY A 63 -9.64 -15.13 9.43
C GLY A 63 -10.82 -15.99 9.91
N TYR A 64 -10.93 -16.25 11.21
CA TYR A 64 -12.07 -16.95 11.81
C TYR A 64 -13.37 -16.18 11.65
N TRP A 65 -13.36 -14.87 11.94
CA TRP A 65 -14.53 -14.01 11.74
C TRP A 65 -14.99 -14.02 10.28
N TYR A 66 -14.07 -13.92 9.34
CA TYR A 66 -14.35 -13.96 7.92
C TYR A 66 -14.99 -15.29 7.47
N LYS A 67 -14.45 -16.42 7.98
CA LYS A 67 -15.02 -17.75 7.73
C LYS A 67 -16.46 -17.87 8.24
N LEU A 68 -16.73 -17.37 9.45
CA LEU A 68 -18.06 -17.38 10.04
C LEU A 68 -19.04 -16.51 9.26
N THR A 69 -18.63 -15.31 8.85
CA THR A 69 -19.45 -14.38 8.06
C THR A 69 -19.81 -14.96 6.69
N LEU A 70 -18.89 -15.64 6.03
CA LEU A 70 -19.15 -16.34 4.77
C LEU A 70 -20.13 -17.51 4.96
N SER A 71 -20.02 -18.25 6.06
CA SER A 71 -20.90 -19.38 6.37
C SER A 71 -22.33 -18.91 6.69
N GLN A 72 -22.48 -17.80 7.41
CA GLN A 72 -23.79 -17.28 7.79
C GLN A 72 -24.49 -16.51 6.65
N SER A 73 -23.74 -15.88 5.78
CA SER A 73 -24.32 -15.06 4.70
C SER A 73 -24.96 -15.86 3.57
N GLY A 74 -24.89 -17.21 3.59
CA GLY A 74 -25.49 -18.02 2.52
C GLY A 74 -25.07 -17.59 1.11
N MET A 75 -24.03 -16.76 1.00
CA MET A 75 -23.45 -16.30 -0.26
C MET A 75 -22.61 -17.42 -0.89
N SER A 76 -23.30 -18.57 -1.09
CA SER A 76 -23.05 -19.37 -2.24
C SER A 76 -22.89 -18.41 -3.41
N HIS A 77 -21.68 -18.32 -3.94
CA HIS A 77 -21.36 -17.99 -5.34
C HIS A 77 -22.42 -17.17 -6.12
N ARG A 78 -23.01 -16.14 -5.55
CA ARG A 78 -23.50 -15.10 -6.43
C ARG A 78 -22.25 -14.38 -6.89
N ALA A 79 -21.61 -15.03 -7.87
CA ALA A 79 -20.67 -14.41 -8.76
C ALA A 79 -21.14 -12.97 -8.89
N GLN A 80 -20.29 -12.04 -8.48
CA GLN A 80 -20.46 -10.67 -8.90
C GLN A 80 -20.94 -10.78 -10.35
N GLN A 81 -22.15 -10.30 -10.60
CA GLN A 81 -22.57 -10.05 -11.96
C GLN A 81 -21.42 -9.21 -12.54
N THR A 82 -20.49 -9.90 -13.16
CA THR A 82 -19.68 -9.31 -14.18
C THR A 82 -20.72 -8.69 -15.07
N THR A 83 -20.88 -7.39 -14.98
CA THR A 83 -21.40 -6.62 -16.11
C THR A 83 -20.68 -7.25 -17.26
N SER A 84 -21.43 -8.03 -18.05
CA SER A 84 -20.93 -8.66 -19.25
C SER A 84 -20.61 -7.52 -20.22
N CYS A 85 -19.47 -6.90 -19.99
CA CYS A 85 -18.84 -6.10 -21.01
C CYS A 85 -18.50 -7.09 -22.12
N ASN A 86 -19.19 -6.99 -23.23
CA ASN A 86 -18.93 -7.71 -24.47
C ASN A 86 -17.58 -7.26 -25.08
N LEU A 87 -16.53 -7.25 -24.25
CA LEU A 87 -15.17 -6.94 -24.68
C LEU A 87 -14.55 -8.20 -25.25
N SER A 88 -13.99 -8.09 -26.45
CA SER A 88 -13.22 -9.17 -27.06
C SER A 88 -12.18 -9.71 -26.06
N LYS A 89 -11.99 -11.03 -26.03
CA LYS A 89 -10.97 -11.68 -25.18
C LYS A 89 -9.57 -11.07 -25.38
N LYS A 90 -9.27 -10.60 -26.60
CA LYS A 90 -8.03 -9.91 -26.94
C LYS A 90 -7.91 -8.55 -26.22
N ALA A 91 -9.00 -7.77 -26.16
CA ALA A 91 -9.02 -6.48 -25.47
C ALA A 91 -8.82 -6.65 -23.94
N ILE A 92 -9.45 -7.65 -23.35
CA ILE A 92 -9.28 -7.97 -21.92
C ILE A 92 -7.82 -8.36 -21.63
N ARG A 93 -7.23 -9.22 -22.47
CA ARG A 93 -5.84 -9.65 -22.32
C ARG A 93 -4.88 -8.46 -22.41
N ASN A 94 -5.05 -7.59 -23.41
CA ASN A 94 -4.19 -6.43 -23.58
C ASN A 94 -4.34 -5.45 -22.41
N ALA A 95 -5.55 -5.20 -21.92
CA ALA A 95 -5.78 -4.37 -20.74
C ALA A 95 -5.11 -4.97 -19.48
N LEU A 96 -5.16 -6.28 -19.29
CA LEU A 96 -4.47 -6.96 -18.18
C LEU A 96 -2.95 -6.81 -18.28
N ILE A 97 -2.38 -6.99 -19.49
CA ILE A 97 -0.93 -6.84 -19.71
C ILE A 97 -0.49 -5.41 -19.38
N ILE A 98 -1.20 -4.39 -19.87
CA ILE A 98 -0.90 -2.99 -19.59
C ILE A 98 -0.96 -2.73 -18.07
N LEU A 99 -1.98 -3.25 -17.39
CA LEU A 99 -2.16 -3.08 -15.96
C LEU A 99 -1.01 -3.74 -15.17
N VAL A 100 -0.59 -4.95 -15.57
CA VAL A 100 0.55 -5.65 -14.94
C VAL A 100 1.85 -4.86 -15.14
N ILE A 101 2.10 -4.34 -16.35
CA ILE A 101 3.29 -3.53 -16.64
C ILE A 101 3.30 -2.25 -15.77
N MET A 102 2.16 -1.57 -15.66
CA MET A 102 2.04 -0.36 -14.80
C MET A 102 2.28 -0.68 -13.33
N LEU A 103 1.74 -1.79 -12.81
CA LEU A 103 1.97 -2.22 -11.43
C LEU A 103 3.44 -2.57 -11.21
N PHE A 104 4.05 -3.31 -12.12
CA PHE A 104 5.47 -3.67 -12.04
C PHE A 104 6.35 -2.43 -12.01
N SER A 105 6.13 -1.48 -12.93
CA SER A 105 6.87 -0.21 -13.00
C SER A 105 6.76 0.58 -11.69
N LYS A 106 5.55 0.68 -11.13
CA LYS A 106 5.30 1.35 -9.85
C LYS A 106 6.09 0.70 -8.70
N TYR A 107 6.00 -0.62 -8.56
CA TYR A 107 6.67 -1.32 -7.46
C TYR A 107 8.18 -1.30 -7.63
N PHE A 108 8.68 -1.39 -8.85
CA PHE A 108 10.10 -1.27 -9.16
C PHE A 108 10.65 0.10 -8.76
N PHE A 109 9.94 1.18 -9.12
CA PHE A 109 10.30 2.55 -8.73
C PHE A 109 10.34 2.72 -7.20
N ILE A 110 9.32 2.27 -6.49
CA ILE A 110 9.26 2.36 -5.02
C ILE A 110 10.40 1.55 -4.40
N SER A 111 10.68 0.35 -4.91
CA SER A 111 11.74 -0.51 -4.40
C SER A 111 13.13 0.12 -4.61
N CYS A 112 13.39 0.67 -5.79
CA CYS A 112 14.62 1.41 -6.05
C CYS A 112 14.78 2.61 -5.11
N MET A 113 13.73 3.41 -4.99
CA MET A 113 13.75 4.58 -4.10
C MET A 113 14.00 4.19 -2.65
N THR A 114 13.30 3.20 -2.11
CA THR A 114 13.49 2.78 -0.71
C THR A 114 14.87 2.19 -0.45
N SER A 115 15.45 1.50 -1.43
CA SER A 115 16.78 0.89 -1.27
C SER A 115 17.92 1.89 -1.39
N TYR A 116 17.86 2.79 -2.37
CA TYR A 116 18.97 3.69 -2.68
C TYR A 116 18.86 5.05 -1.97
N PHE A 117 17.69 5.47 -1.55
CA PHE A 117 17.46 6.79 -0.97
C PHE A 117 18.31 7.06 0.27
N THR A 118 18.42 6.08 1.15
CA THR A 118 19.25 6.18 2.36
C THR A 118 20.72 6.38 2.02
N PHE A 119 21.26 5.58 1.09
CA PHE A 119 22.66 5.69 0.67
C PHE A 119 22.93 7.02 -0.03
N PHE A 120 22.04 7.45 -0.91
CA PHE A 120 22.14 8.72 -1.60
C PHE A 120 22.21 9.91 -0.64
N LEU A 121 21.35 9.91 0.39
CA LEU A 121 21.32 10.97 1.38
C LEU A 121 22.59 11.01 2.22
N ILE A 122 23.13 9.88 2.61
CA ILE A 122 24.37 9.79 3.40
C ILE A 122 25.56 10.25 2.55
N GLU A 123 25.69 9.76 1.31
CA GLU A 123 26.83 10.04 0.47
C GLU A 123 26.85 11.49 -0.05
N LYS A 124 25.70 12.02 -0.47
CA LYS A 124 25.61 13.35 -1.07
C LYS A 124 25.55 14.49 -0.04
N PHE A 125 24.86 14.27 1.07
CA PHE A 125 24.60 15.32 2.07
C PHE A 125 25.36 15.09 3.38
N GLY A 126 26.06 13.97 3.56
CA GLY A 126 26.83 13.67 4.78
C GLY A 126 25.99 13.56 6.04
N ILE A 127 24.68 13.29 5.90
CA ILE A 127 23.76 13.19 7.04
C ILE A 127 23.94 11.85 7.77
N THR A 128 23.55 11.83 9.04
CA THR A 128 23.62 10.61 9.86
C THR A 128 22.62 9.57 9.37
N VAL A 129 22.90 8.28 9.64
CA VAL A 129 22.00 7.18 9.33
C VAL A 129 20.62 7.41 9.95
N GLN A 130 20.55 7.94 11.16
CA GLN A 130 19.29 8.24 11.83
C GLN A 130 18.47 9.28 11.07
N GLN A 131 19.07 10.37 10.64
CA GLN A 131 18.41 11.43 9.85
C GLN A 131 17.93 10.88 8.49
N SER A 132 18.74 10.05 7.86
CA SER A 132 18.37 9.39 6.60
C SER A 132 17.13 8.50 6.74
N GLN A 133 17.02 7.74 7.84
CA GLN A 133 15.85 6.93 8.14
C GLN A 133 14.58 7.78 8.41
N LEU A 134 14.73 8.93 9.05
CA LEU A 134 13.62 9.87 9.25
C LEU A 134 13.13 10.47 7.92
N CYS A 135 14.04 10.80 7.01
CA CYS A 135 13.68 11.25 5.66
C CYS A 135 12.95 10.15 4.88
N LEU A 136 13.41 8.89 4.98
CA LEU A 136 12.74 7.75 4.37
C LEU A 136 11.34 7.53 4.96
N PHE A 137 11.18 7.67 6.28
CA PHE A 137 9.88 7.65 6.93
C PHE A 137 8.95 8.73 6.36
N ALA A 138 9.43 9.98 6.25
CA ALA A 138 8.63 11.08 5.71
C ALA A 138 8.17 10.80 4.26
N PHE A 139 9.04 10.26 3.42
CA PHE A 139 8.71 9.85 2.06
C PHE A 139 7.62 8.77 2.02
N LEU A 140 7.76 7.71 2.82
CA LEU A 140 6.80 6.62 2.87
C LEU A 140 5.47 7.04 3.52
N ALA A 141 5.51 7.95 4.51
CA ALA A 141 4.32 8.52 5.12
C ALA A 141 3.54 9.38 4.11
N ALA A 142 4.23 10.21 3.32
CA ALA A 142 3.62 10.98 2.25
C ALA A 142 2.95 10.05 1.20
N LEU A 143 3.58 8.94 0.86
CA LEU A 143 3.01 7.92 -0.03
C LEU A 143 1.76 7.27 0.57
N ALA A 144 1.75 6.98 1.88
CA ALA A 144 0.57 6.45 2.57
C ALA A 144 -0.59 7.45 2.58
N ILE A 145 -0.32 8.72 2.88
CA ILE A 145 -1.32 9.81 2.84
C ILE A 145 -1.86 9.99 1.42
N GLY A 146 -0.97 10.01 0.42
CA GLY A 146 -1.35 10.12 -0.99
C GLY A 146 -2.28 8.99 -1.46
N THR A 147 -2.04 7.75 -1.01
CA THR A 147 -2.93 6.62 -1.33
C THR A 147 -4.30 6.74 -0.67
N LEU A 148 -4.38 7.28 0.55
CA LEU A 148 -5.64 7.53 1.24
C LEU A 148 -6.46 8.60 0.51
N LEU A 149 -5.82 9.75 0.21
CA LEU A 149 -6.45 10.83 -0.52
C LEU A 149 -6.90 10.39 -1.91
N GLY A 150 -6.06 9.64 -2.64
CA GLY A 150 -6.40 9.08 -3.94
C GLY A 150 -7.61 8.15 -3.90
N GLY A 151 -7.76 7.35 -2.84
CA GLY A 151 -8.94 6.51 -2.65
C GLY A 151 -10.21 7.31 -2.40
N PHE A 152 -10.14 8.31 -1.55
CA PHE A 152 -11.26 9.19 -1.24
C PHE A 152 -11.71 10.02 -2.46
N LEU A 153 -10.75 10.63 -3.18
CA LEU A 153 -11.02 11.38 -4.39
C LEU A 153 -11.53 10.46 -5.51
N GLY A 154 -11.02 9.23 -5.60
CA GLY A 154 -11.44 8.24 -6.58
C GLY A 154 -12.90 7.84 -6.48
N ASP A 155 -13.45 7.79 -5.26
CA ASP A 155 -14.88 7.54 -5.05
C ASP A 155 -15.75 8.77 -5.32
N ARG A 156 -15.20 10.00 -5.17
CA ARG A 156 -15.96 11.26 -5.34
C ARG A 156 -15.95 11.78 -6.79
N TYR A 157 -14.79 11.79 -7.43
CA TYR A 157 -14.59 12.36 -8.78
C TYR A 157 -14.45 11.32 -9.88
N GLY A 158 -14.38 10.05 -9.51
CA GLY A 158 -14.19 8.94 -10.45
C GLY A 158 -12.72 8.58 -10.64
N ARG A 159 -12.47 7.29 -10.70
CA ARG A 159 -11.12 6.69 -10.74
C ARG A 159 -10.27 7.14 -11.92
N LYS A 160 -10.90 7.36 -13.07
CA LYS A 160 -10.22 7.78 -14.32
C LYS A 160 -9.52 9.12 -14.16
N TYR A 161 -10.22 10.11 -13.60
CA TYR A 161 -9.67 11.45 -13.42
C TYR A 161 -8.56 11.51 -12.39
N VAL A 162 -8.71 10.77 -11.29
CA VAL A 162 -7.68 10.70 -10.24
C VAL A 162 -6.39 10.06 -10.75
N ILE A 163 -6.48 9.00 -11.54
CA ILE A 163 -5.30 8.35 -12.15
C ILE A 163 -4.60 9.33 -13.09
N LEU A 164 -5.36 10.02 -13.95
CA LEU A 164 -4.81 10.95 -14.93
C LEU A 164 -4.13 12.14 -14.26
N PHE A 165 -4.77 12.71 -13.23
CA PHE A 165 -4.21 13.81 -12.43
C PHE A 165 -2.95 13.37 -11.66
N SER A 166 -2.94 12.15 -11.10
CA SER A 166 -1.78 11.61 -10.39
C SER A 166 -0.57 11.43 -11.32
N ILE A 167 -0.79 10.90 -12.52
CA ILE A 167 0.29 10.72 -13.50
C ILE A 167 0.84 12.07 -13.97
N LEU A 168 -0.05 13.00 -14.35
CA LEU A 168 0.36 14.34 -14.79
C LEU A 168 1.04 15.15 -13.69
N GLY A 169 0.57 15.00 -12.43
CA GLY A 169 1.18 15.67 -11.28
C GLY A 169 2.54 15.10 -10.89
N ALA A 170 2.76 13.81 -11.07
CA ALA A 170 4.05 13.17 -10.75
C ALA A 170 5.11 13.41 -11.83
N ALA A 171 4.73 13.53 -13.11
CA ALA A 171 5.65 13.63 -14.23
C ALA A 171 6.68 14.78 -14.10
N PRO A 172 6.32 16.04 -13.77
CA PRO A 172 7.31 17.11 -13.66
C PRO A 172 8.32 16.89 -12.54
N PHE A 173 7.92 16.26 -11.41
CA PHE A 173 8.82 16.00 -10.28
C PHE A 173 9.77 14.82 -10.50
N THR A 174 9.46 13.94 -11.45
CA THR A 174 10.33 12.81 -11.80
C THR A 174 11.30 13.12 -12.92
N LEU A 175 11.11 14.25 -13.64
CA LEU A 175 11.97 14.68 -14.73
C LEU A 175 13.07 15.67 -14.28
N VAL A 176 12.96 16.24 -13.08
CA VAL A 176 13.97 17.10 -12.43
C VAL A 176 14.87 16.29 -11.54
#